data_f7246ea1c021057d6fcb4ff5be5f9150
#
_entry.id   f7246ea1c021057d6fcb4ff5be5f9150
#
_cell.length_a   1.000
_cell.length_b   1.000
_cell.length_c   1.000
_cell.angle_alpha   90.00
_cell.angle_beta   90.00
_cell.angle_gamma   90.00
#
_symmetry.space_group_name_H-M   'P 1'
#
loop_
_entity.id
_entity.type
_entity.pdbx_description
1 polymer ?
#
loop_
_entity_poly.entity_id
_entity_poly.type
_entity_poly.pdbx_seq_one_letter_code
_entity_poly.pdbx_strand_id
1 'polypeptide(L)'
;MKIVGTAIIFNEKNEILIGQRPEGKDLAGLWEFPGGKQEDNETIKECIIREIREELDVECVVEDFLLEVVKEYKHGEFKLEVYKSRIKDASSMKALVHQDLKWVGVNELDNYEFPPADIDIIKYLKERF
;
A
#
# COMPACT_ATOMS: atom_id res chain seq x y z
N MET A 1 6.46 12.46 14.40
CA MET A 1 6.55 11.73 13.14
C MET A 1 5.32 10.85 12.94
N LYS A 2 4.69 10.92 11.79
CA LYS A 2 3.58 10.04 11.45
C LYS A 2 4.13 8.75 10.86
N ILE A 3 3.56 7.62 11.26
CA ILE A 3 3.96 6.31 10.75
C ILE A 3 2.81 5.74 9.93
N VAL A 4 3.13 5.29 8.72
CA VAL A 4 2.16 4.72 7.79
C VAL A 4 2.54 3.29 7.51
N GLY A 5 1.60 2.37 7.74
CA GLY A 5 1.77 0.96 7.37
C GLY A 5 1.36 0.77 5.92
N THR A 6 2.24 0.20 5.13
CA THR A 6 2.01 -0.01 3.69
C THR A 6 2.11 -1.49 3.35
N ALA A 7 1.13 -2.00 2.63
CA ALA A 7 1.07 -3.41 2.25
C ALA A 7 1.43 -3.59 0.77
N ILE A 8 2.43 -4.42 0.51
CA ILE A 8 2.69 -4.90 -0.84
C ILE A 8 2.01 -6.26 -0.94
N ILE A 9 0.81 -6.25 -1.49
CA ILE A 9 -0.05 -7.42 -1.52
C ILE A 9 0.18 -8.19 -2.81
N PHE A 10 0.70 -9.42 -2.69
CA PHE A 10 0.93 -10.31 -3.82
C PHE A 10 -0.20 -11.32 -3.94
N ASN A 11 -0.55 -11.67 -5.18
CA ASN A 11 -1.42 -12.80 -5.47
C ASN A 11 -0.59 -14.01 -5.90
N GLU A 12 -1.26 -15.10 -6.25
CA GLU A 12 -0.61 -16.36 -6.66
C GLU A 12 0.21 -16.22 -7.95
N LYS A 13 -0.07 -15.21 -8.75
CA LYS A 13 0.64 -14.96 -10.01
C LYS A 13 1.81 -13.97 -9.81
N ASN A 14 2.14 -13.65 -8.56
CA ASN A 14 3.16 -12.67 -8.21
C ASN A 14 2.86 -11.27 -8.74
N GLU A 15 1.58 -10.95 -8.90
CA GLU A 15 1.13 -9.61 -9.21
C GLU A 15 0.88 -8.85 -7.91
N ILE A 16 1.03 -7.53 -7.98
CA ILE A 16 0.89 -6.63 -6.84
C ILE A 16 -0.40 -5.83 -6.98
N LEU A 17 -1.13 -5.68 -5.87
CA LEU A 17 -2.35 -4.90 -5.84
C LEU A 17 -2.04 -3.42 -5.70
N ILE A 18 -2.57 -2.61 -6.60
CA ILE A 18 -2.50 -1.15 -6.50
C ILE A 18 -3.91 -0.57 -6.57
N GLY A 19 -4.12 0.56 -5.90
CA GLY A 19 -5.39 1.25 -5.88
C GLY A 19 -5.24 2.67 -6.36
N GLN A 20 -6.23 3.16 -7.12
CA GLN A 20 -6.23 4.52 -7.62
C GLN A 20 -6.99 5.44 -6.68
N ARG A 21 -6.36 6.53 -6.27
CA ARG A 21 -6.98 7.49 -5.36
C ARG A 21 -8.17 8.18 -6.03
N PRO A 22 -9.29 8.31 -5.30
CA PRO A 22 -10.52 8.82 -5.88
C PRO A 22 -10.47 10.33 -6.14
N GLU A 23 -11.38 10.80 -6.98
CA GLU A 23 -11.59 12.23 -7.20
C GLU A 23 -11.98 12.92 -5.89
N GLY A 24 -11.59 14.19 -5.74
CA GLY A 24 -11.90 14.98 -4.55
C GLY A 24 -10.98 14.77 -3.37
N LYS A 25 -10.00 13.89 -3.49
CA LYS A 25 -8.98 13.66 -2.47
C LYS A 25 -7.63 14.20 -2.94
N ASP A 26 -6.72 14.41 -1.99
CA ASP A 26 -5.35 14.79 -2.33
C ASP A 26 -4.73 13.71 -3.23
N LEU A 27 -3.95 14.15 -4.22
CA LEU A 27 -3.29 13.26 -5.16
C LEU A 27 -4.28 12.40 -5.94
N ALA A 28 -5.47 12.96 -6.25
CA ALA A 28 -6.51 12.26 -7.01
C ALA A 28 -5.96 11.72 -8.33
N GLY A 29 -6.35 10.50 -8.67
CA GLY A 29 -5.94 9.84 -9.90
C GLY A 29 -4.58 9.15 -9.83
N LEU A 30 -3.77 9.42 -8.81
CA LEU A 30 -2.51 8.69 -8.61
C LEU A 30 -2.79 7.32 -8.02
N TRP A 31 -1.91 6.39 -8.30
CA TRP A 31 -1.99 5.03 -7.77
C TRP A 31 -1.17 4.91 -6.49
N GLU A 32 -1.52 3.97 -5.65
CA GLU A 32 -0.83 3.77 -4.37
C GLU A 32 -0.92 2.30 -3.95
N PHE A 33 -0.01 1.92 -3.06
CA PHE A 33 -0.12 0.64 -2.37
C PHE A 33 -1.07 0.82 -1.19
N PRO A 34 -1.97 -0.13 -0.93
CA PRO A 34 -2.92 0.00 0.19
C PRO A 34 -2.23 0.11 1.55
N GLY A 35 -2.86 0.83 2.45
CA GLY A 35 -2.35 1.04 3.80
C GLY A 35 -2.86 2.34 4.39
N GLY A 36 -2.31 2.74 5.52
CA GLY A 36 -2.71 3.98 6.17
C GLY A 36 -1.97 4.24 7.46
N LYS A 37 -2.39 5.29 8.16
CA LYS A 37 -1.71 5.78 9.36
C LYS A 37 -1.90 4.85 10.54
N GLN A 38 -0.80 4.60 11.25
CA GLN A 38 -0.84 3.88 12.51
C GLN A 38 -1.59 4.70 13.56
N GLU A 39 -2.51 4.04 14.25
CA GLU A 39 -3.22 4.63 15.38
C GLU A 39 -2.54 4.25 16.69
N ASP A 40 -2.90 4.95 17.78
CA ASP A 40 -2.34 4.67 19.10
C ASP A 40 -2.68 3.24 19.51
N ASN A 41 -1.73 2.61 20.20
CA ASN A 41 -1.89 1.26 20.76
C ASN A 41 -2.02 0.14 19.74
N GLU A 42 -1.62 0.36 18.49
CA GLU A 42 -1.54 -0.74 17.52
C GLU A 42 -0.11 -0.90 16.99
N THR A 43 0.25 -2.13 16.66
CA THR A 43 1.51 -2.40 15.95
C THR A 43 1.32 -2.06 14.47
N ILE A 44 2.42 -1.98 13.74
CA ILE A 44 2.34 -1.73 12.29
C ILE A 44 1.57 -2.85 11.58
N LYS A 45 1.78 -4.11 11.97
CA LYS A 45 1.04 -5.22 11.38
C LYS A 45 -0.45 -5.12 11.65
N GLU A 46 -0.83 -4.74 12.87
CA GLU A 46 -2.23 -4.51 13.21
C GLU A 46 -2.82 -3.34 12.41
N CYS A 47 -2.02 -2.29 12.22
CA CYS A 47 -2.40 -1.14 11.40
C CYS A 47 -2.72 -1.57 9.97
N ILE A 48 -1.84 -2.35 9.37
CA ILE A 48 -2.02 -2.82 7.99
C ILE A 48 -3.28 -3.69 7.90
N ILE A 49 -3.47 -4.62 8.82
CA ILE A 49 -4.64 -5.50 8.83
C ILE A 49 -5.93 -4.67 8.91
N ARG A 50 -5.96 -3.68 9.81
CA ARG A 50 -7.11 -2.79 9.97
C ARG A 50 -7.37 -1.96 8.72
N GLU A 51 -6.34 -1.33 8.17
CA GLU A 51 -6.47 -0.48 6.97
C GLU A 51 -6.96 -1.28 5.77
N ILE A 52 -6.43 -2.49 5.58
CA ILE A 52 -6.87 -3.33 4.47
C ILE A 52 -8.33 -3.75 4.65
N ARG A 53 -8.76 -4.02 5.88
CA ARG A 53 -10.17 -4.32 6.16
C ARG A 53 -11.05 -3.12 5.82
N GLU A 54 -10.63 -1.92 6.20
CA GLU A 54 -11.39 -0.70 5.93
C GLU A 54 -11.46 -0.35 4.44
N GLU A 55 -10.37 -0.58 3.70
CA GLU A 55 -10.26 -0.18 2.30
C GLU A 55 -10.82 -1.22 1.32
N LEU A 56 -10.66 -2.49 1.64
CA LEU A 56 -10.95 -3.60 0.71
C LEU A 56 -11.95 -4.62 1.22
N ASP A 57 -12.34 -4.53 2.49
CA ASP A 57 -13.24 -5.47 3.15
C ASP A 57 -12.78 -6.92 3.07
N VAL A 58 -11.47 -7.14 3.24
CA VAL A 58 -10.88 -8.49 3.24
C VAL A 58 -9.91 -8.65 4.40
N GLU A 59 -9.61 -9.90 4.73
CA GLU A 59 -8.62 -10.23 5.75
C GLU A 59 -7.24 -10.32 5.10
N CYS A 60 -6.31 -9.53 5.64
CA CYS A 60 -4.93 -9.46 5.17
C CYS A 60 -4.02 -10.27 6.09
N VAL A 61 -3.08 -11.01 5.52
CA VAL A 61 -2.01 -11.67 6.26
C VAL A 61 -0.73 -10.89 5.99
N VAL A 62 -0.17 -10.29 7.06
CA VAL A 62 1.06 -9.51 6.96
C VAL A 62 2.24 -10.44 7.20
N GLU A 63 3.17 -10.46 6.26
CA GLU A 63 4.32 -11.37 6.31
C GLU A 63 5.61 -10.59 6.62
N ASP A 64 6.51 -10.49 5.66
CA ASP A 64 7.86 -9.97 5.91
C ASP A 64 7.95 -8.46 5.81
N PHE A 65 8.72 -7.85 6.71
CA PHE A 65 9.13 -6.46 6.58
C PHE A 65 10.05 -6.34 5.36
N LEU A 66 9.77 -5.37 4.49
CA LEU A 66 10.58 -5.15 3.29
C LEU A 66 11.52 -3.96 3.44
N LEU A 67 10.99 -2.79 3.73
CA LEU A 67 11.79 -1.57 3.85
C LEU A 67 11.05 -0.49 4.61
N GLU A 68 11.83 0.52 4.99
CA GLU A 68 11.33 1.73 5.63
C GLU A 68 11.70 2.92 4.73
N VAL A 69 10.76 3.82 4.52
CA VAL A 69 10.99 5.04 3.74
C VAL A 69 10.64 6.24 4.61
N VAL A 70 11.59 7.16 4.81
CA VAL A 70 11.36 8.39 5.56
C VAL A 70 11.30 9.55 4.58
N LYS A 71 10.24 10.35 4.66
CA LYS A 71 10.07 11.53 3.82
C LYS A 71 9.76 12.76 4.69
N GLU A 72 10.36 13.89 4.30
CA GLU A 72 10.12 15.17 4.93
C GLU A 72 9.20 16.02 4.05
N TYR A 73 8.16 16.56 4.68
CA TYR A 73 7.23 17.47 4.01
C TYR A 73 7.15 18.77 4.81
N LYS A 74 6.50 19.79 4.23
CA LYS A 74 6.33 21.10 4.86
C LYS A 74 5.78 21.03 6.30
N HIS A 75 4.99 20.00 6.59
CA HIS A 75 4.30 19.86 7.86
C HIS A 75 4.89 18.78 8.76
N GLY A 76 6.10 18.31 8.46
CA GLY A 76 6.80 17.34 9.28
C GLY A 76 7.20 16.10 8.50
N GLU A 77 7.80 15.16 9.23
CA GLU A 77 8.24 13.88 8.66
C GLU A 77 7.16 12.83 8.76
N PHE A 78 7.13 11.91 7.79
CA PHE A 78 6.43 10.66 7.98
C PHE A 78 7.29 9.49 7.51
N LYS A 79 6.99 8.33 8.05
CA LYS A 79 7.72 7.11 7.79
C LYS A 79 6.76 6.05 7.24
N LEU A 80 7.10 5.48 6.09
CA LEU A 80 6.38 4.34 5.55
C LEU A 80 7.10 3.07 6.01
N GLU A 81 6.38 2.18 6.66
CA GLU A 81 6.88 0.84 6.96
C GLU A 81 6.17 -0.14 6.06
N VAL A 82 6.93 -0.78 5.19
CA VAL A 82 6.42 -1.54 4.06
C VAL A 82 6.58 -3.04 4.31
N TYR A 83 5.46 -3.76 4.24
CA TYR A 83 5.43 -5.20 4.50
C TYR A 83 4.87 -5.97 3.32
N LYS A 84 5.50 -7.10 3.03
CA LYS A 84 4.94 -8.08 2.09
C LYS A 84 3.71 -8.69 2.73
N SER A 85 2.64 -8.80 1.96
CA SER A 85 1.35 -9.25 2.48
C SER A 85 0.60 -10.06 1.44
N ARG A 86 -0.45 -10.74 1.88
CA ARG A 86 -1.39 -11.43 0.99
C ARG A 86 -2.80 -11.35 1.57
N ILE A 87 -3.79 -11.57 0.72
CA ILE A 87 -5.19 -11.60 1.11
C ILE A 87 -5.61 -13.06 1.21
N LYS A 88 -6.30 -13.43 2.30
CA LYS A 88 -6.74 -14.81 2.51
C LYS A 88 -7.70 -15.26 1.42
N ASP A 89 -8.68 -14.41 1.09
CA ASP A 89 -9.68 -14.70 0.07
C ASP A 89 -10.03 -13.40 -0.66
N ALA A 90 -9.53 -13.25 -1.88
CA ALA A 90 -9.74 -12.05 -2.66
C ALA A 90 -11.06 -12.04 -3.42
N SER A 91 -11.84 -13.13 -3.38
CA SER A 91 -13.09 -13.23 -4.13
C SER A 91 -14.14 -12.22 -3.69
N SER A 92 -14.09 -11.80 -2.42
CA SER A 92 -15.03 -10.82 -1.85
C SER A 92 -14.46 -9.41 -1.77
N MET A 93 -13.28 -9.17 -2.33
CA MET A 93 -12.60 -7.87 -2.24
C MET A 93 -13.42 -6.76 -2.90
N LYS A 94 -13.48 -5.62 -2.23
CA LYS A 94 -14.23 -4.44 -2.68
C LYS A 94 -13.33 -3.22 -2.68
N ALA A 95 -13.61 -2.30 -3.58
CA ALA A 95 -12.94 -0.99 -3.60
C ALA A 95 -13.82 -0.01 -2.82
N LEU A 96 -13.63 0.03 -1.49
CA LEU A 96 -14.45 0.90 -0.62
C LEU A 96 -13.93 2.34 -0.60
N VAL A 97 -12.66 2.55 -0.92
CA VAL A 97 -12.00 3.86 -0.85
C VAL A 97 -11.46 4.29 -2.21
N HIS A 98 -10.84 3.37 -2.94
CA HIS A 98 -10.22 3.65 -4.23
C HIS A 98 -11.25 3.67 -5.36
N GLN A 99 -11.00 4.49 -6.39
CA GLN A 99 -11.88 4.48 -7.55
C GLN A 99 -11.61 3.32 -8.50
N ASP A 100 -10.45 2.67 -8.39
CA ASP A 100 -10.10 1.49 -9.18
C ASP A 100 -9.04 0.67 -8.43
N LEU A 101 -9.02 -0.63 -8.68
CA LEU A 101 -8.03 -1.57 -8.16
C LEU A 101 -7.48 -2.38 -9.33
N LYS A 102 -6.17 -2.62 -9.32
CA LYS A 102 -5.52 -3.45 -10.35
C LYS A 102 -4.48 -4.37 -9.73
N TRP A 103 -4.37 -5.56 -10.30
CA TRP A 103 -3.25 -6.46 -10.05
C TRP A 103 -2.25 -6.27 -11.19
N VAL A 104 -1.01 -5.90 -10.86
CA VAL A 104 0.01 -5.60 -11.86
C VAL A 104 1.32 -6.32 -11.53
N GLY A 105 2.07 -6.68 -12.55
CA GLY A 105 3.42 -7.21 -12.36
C GLY A 105 4.38 -6.11 -11.92
N VAL A 106 5.47 -6.51 -11.27
CA VAL A 106 6.47 -5.56 -10.78
C VAL A 106 6.97 -4.64 -11.90
N ASN A 107 7.22 -5.19 -13.08
CA ASN A 107 7.74 -4.41 -14.21
C ASN A 107 6.69 -3.51 -14.85
N GLU A 108 5.43 -3.69 -14.51
CA GLU A 108 4.35 -2.85 -15.01
C GLU A 108 4.08 -1.62 -14.12
N LEU A 109 4.69 -1.56 -12.95
CA LEU A 109 4.50 -0.44 -12.02
C LEU A 109 4.88 0.90 -12.65
N ASP A 110 5.84 0.92 -13.55
CA ASP A 110 6.27 2.13 -14.24
C ASP A 110 5.19 2.72 -15.17
N ASN A 111 4.17 1.95 -15.50
CA ASN A 111 3.07 2.40 -16.36
C ASN A 111 2.04 3.23 -15.62
N TYR A 112 2.19 3.39 -14.30
CA TYR A 112 1.23 4.08 -13.45
C TYR A 112 1.93 5.22 -12.71
N GLU A 113 1.18 6.30 -12.46
CA GLU A 113 1.70 7.43 -11.68
C GLU A 113 1.48 7.19 -10.20
N PHE A 114 2.58 7.28 -9.44
CA PHE A 114 2.57 7.14 -7.98
C PHE A 114 3.08 8.42 -7.32
N PRO A 115 2.68 8.68 -6.05
CA PRO A 115 3.26 9.79 -5.30
C PRO A 115 4.77 9.58 -5.10
N PRO A 116 5.52 10.67 -4.88
CA PRO A 116 6.97 10.58 -4.72
C PRO A 116 7.45 9.59 -3.67
N ALA A 117 6.72 9.44 -2.55
CA ALA A 117 7.11 8.52 -1.49
C ALA A 117 7.12 7.06 -1.95
N ASP A 118 6.31 6.72 -2.94
CA ASP A 118 6.21 5.34 -3.44
C ASP A 118 7.29 4.99 -4.47
N ILE A 119 7.99 5.99 -4.99
CA ILE A 119 9.05 5.75 -5.99
C ILE A 119 10.17 4.88 -5.41
N ASP A 120 10.56 5.14 -4.17
CA ASP A 120 11.60 4.33 -3.50
C ASP A 120 11.14 2.89 -3.30
N ILE A 121 9.86 2.72 -3.00
CA ILE A 121 9.25 1.39 -2.84
C ILE A 121 9.30 0.63 -4.17
N ILE A 122 8.90 1.29 -5.25
CA ILE A 122 8.88 0.67 -6.58
C ILE A 122 10.29 0.25 -6.99
N LYS A 123 11.27 1.10 -6.77
CA LYS A 123 12.67 0.79 -7.06
C LYS A 123 13.13 -0.45 -6.30
N TYR A 124 12.81 -0.51 -5.01
CA TYR A 124 13.13 -1.67 -4.17
C TYR A 124 12.49 -2.95 -4.72
N LEU A 125 11.20 -2.87 -5.07
CA LEU A 125 10.47 -4.03 -5.59
C LEU A 125 11.05 -4.55 -6.90
N LYS A 126 11.44 -3.65 -7.79
CA LYS A 126 12.04 -4.01 -9.08
C LYS A 126 13.40 -4.70 -8.92
N GLU A 127 14.13 -4.39 -7.87
CA GLU A 127 15.42 -5.01 -7.58
C GLU A 127 15.28 -6.39 -6.93
N ARG A 128 14.15 -6.68 -6.28
CA ARG A 128 13.96 -7.88 -5.46
C ARG A 128 12.99 -8.90 -6.04
N PHE A 129 12.06 -8.44 -6.85
CA PHE A 129 10.98 -9.30 -7.34
C PHE A 129 10.81 -9.22 -8.89
#